data_5d70fdaceb28e738e495da8ec92e8a94
#
_entry.id   5d70fdaceb28e738e495da8ec92e8a94
#
_cell.length_a   1.000
_cell.length_b   1.000
_cell.length_c   1.000
_cell.angle_alpha   90.00
_cell.angle_beta   90.00
_cell.angle_gamma   90.00
#
_symmetry.space_group_name_H-M   'P 1'
#
loop_
_entity.id
_entity.type
_entity.pdbx_description
1 polymer ?
#
loop_
_entity_poly.entity_id
_entity_poly.type
_entity_poly.pdbx_seq_one_letter_code
_entity_poly.pdbx_strand_id
1 'polypeptide(L)'
;MLGRNPLGDLNTPELASPSRFALLKRYLSVQKLKAVFTQSHANRGLERYRRAGITASSSFIARALNILISFLSVPLTVHYLGAERYGVWLTISSLITWMSMTDFGLAGNALVNVLAETSGREDRQGAQQYSASAFWALSGISVVAGVICLTTFRLIPWRAVFRTSAATSTHELQLAIALTLFFFVLNFPLSMQNSIYSAYQDGFLANIWGIGSNSASLVALVFVSRTHGGLPQLVLALSGTRAFIAVINYVYMFRRYDWLLPVPSAVRWQCVQRLFSLGGKYLVTQLASLGIYQSQPMIITQMLGPAKVVIFVVAYKIIALPMDLCFMATQPFISAFGEARARNDWKWIRGAYKNATRASLAFGIPTLLLVALTAKPVIRIWAGAIAVPSDSLICWLSIYSLIGICLMAAGQMMIGLERVNPLAISLVLCALGVIASAIALSPRWGLTGIAFGMAISKVVTFWPIQIREVRRLLRATGDEVPAGA
;
A
#
# COMPACT_ATOMS: atom_id res chain seq x y z
N MET A 1 -22.18 -74.76 28.16
CA MET A 1 -21.79 -74.39 29.53
C MET A 1 -21.24 -72.95 29.39
N LEU A 2 -22.08 -71.97 29.71
CA LEU A 2 -22.04 -71.15 30.92
C LEU A 2 -20.69 -70.47 31.11
N GLY A 3 -20.51 -69.13 31.10
CA GLY A 3 -21.44 -68.13 31.53
C GLY A 3 -20.80 -66.78 31.72
N ARG A 4 -21.71 -65.87 31.84
CA ARG A 4 -21.61 -64.59 32.59
C ARG A 4 -20.72 -63.45 32.10
N ASN A 5 -21.41 -62.51 31.54
CA ASN A 5 -21.15 -61.08 31.58
C ASN A 5 -21.31 -60.53 33.03
N PRO A 6 -20.53 -59.56 33.47
CA PRO A 6 -21.11 -58.54 34.31
C PRO A 6 -20.91 -57.14 33.70
N LEU A 7 -22.04 -56.50 33.49
CA LEU A 7 -22.21 -55.07 33.35
C LEU A 7 -21.68 -54.35 34.61
N GLY A 8 -20.83 -53.41 34.44
CA GLY A 8 -20.43 -52.43 35.43
C GLY A 8 -20.59 -51.05 34.87
N ASP A 9 -21.52 -50.31 35.46
CA ASP A 9 -21.79 -48.90 35.20
C ASP A 9 -20.52 -48.05 35.26
N LEU A 10 -20.21 -47.36 34.21
CA LEU A 10 -19.30 -46.21 34.24
C LEU A 10 -20.05 -44.96 33.80
N ASN A 11 -20.39 -44.15 34.77
CA ASN A 11 -20.76 -42.75 34.68
C ASN A 11 -19.87 -42.01 33.66
N THR A 12 -20.44 -41.58 32.60
CA THR A 12 -19.84 -40.57 31.71
C THR A 12 -19.92 -39.21 32.39
N PRO A 13 -18.81 -38.53 32.70
CA PRO A 13 -18.89 -37.13 33.06
C PRO A 13 -19.22 -36.32 31.83
N GLU A 14 -20.28 -35.52 31.92
CA GLU A 14 -20.63 -34.45 30.97
C GLU A 14 -19.39 -33.61 30.71
N LEU A 15 -18.86 -33.69 29.49
CA LEU A 15 -17.86 -32.78 28.96
C LEU A 15 -18.53 -31.39 28.74
N ALA A 16 -18.45 -30.57 29.78
CA ALA A 16 -18.74 -29.15 29.66
C ALA A 16 -17.91 -28.57 28.49
N SER A 17 -18.59 -28.04 27.50
CA SER A 17 -17.99 -27.40 26.33
C SER A 17 -17.05 -26.26 26.78
N PRO A 18 -15.74 -26.30 26.47
CA PRO A 18 -14.85 -25.25 26.89
C PRO A 18 -15.29 -23.93 26.28
N SER A 19 -15.45 -22.90 27.11
CA SER A 19 -15.84 -21.56 26.66
C SER A 19 -14.90 -21.07 25.55
N ARG A 20 -15.44 -20.40 24.56
CA ARG A 20 -14.67 -19.85 23.41
C ARG A 20 -13.45 -19.02 23.83
N PHE A 21 -13.49 -18.44 25.02
CA PHE A 21 -12.37 -17.73 25.66
C PHE A 21 -11.22 -18.64 26.14
N ALA A 22 -11.52 -19.85 26.59
CA ALA A 22 -10.50 -20.83 27.00
C ALA A 22 -9.74 -21.39 25.78
N LEU A 23 -10.40 -21.54 24.63
CA LEU A 23 -9.77 -21.93 23.36
C LEU A 23 -8.86 -20.82 22.83
N LEU A 24 -9.27 -19.56 22.88
CA LEU A 24 -8.42 -18.42 22.50
C LEU A 24 -7.19 -18.29 23.40
N LYS A 25 -7.34 -18.46 24.71
CA LYS A 25 -6.22 -18.45 25.67
C LYS A 25 -5.24 -19.61 25.46
N ARG A 26 -5.74 -20.75 24.99
CA ARG A 26 -4.91 -21.96 24.68
C ARG A 26 -4.15 -21.79 23.36
N TYR A 27 -4.70 -21.02 22.40
CA TYR A 27 -4.03 -20.67 21.14
C TYR A 27 -3.01 -19.52 21.29
N LEU A 28 -3.22 -18.62 22.23
CA LEU A 28 -2.38 -17.43 22.48
C LEU A 28 -1.34 -17.63 23.59
N SER A 29 -1.13 -18.86 24.10
CA SER A 29 -0.11 -19.06 25.13
C SER A 29 1.29 -18.78 24.52
N VAL A 30 1.95 -17.78 25.07
CA VAL A 30 3.32 -17.34 24.71
C VAL A 30 4.33 -18.52 24.77
N GLN A 31 4.05 -19.54 25.60
CA GLN A 31 4.86 -20.76 25.65
C GLN A 31 4.74 -21.64 24.40
N LYS A 32 3.54 -21.76 23.79
CA LYS A 32 3.39 -22.48 22.52
C LYS A 32 4.01 -21.71 21.37
N LEU A 33 3.90 -20.38 21.36
CA LEU A 33 4.66 -19.54 20.44
C LEU A 33 6.17 -19.74 20.64
N LYS A 34 6.70 -19.69 21.86
CA LYS A 34 8.12 -19.98 22.15
C LYS A 34 8.51 -21.39 21.70
N ALA A 35 7.70 -22.43 21.95
CA ALA A 35 7.99 -23.79 21.51
C ALA A 35 8.03 -23.95 19.98
N VAL A 36 7.12 -23.30 19.28
CA VAL A 36 7.14 -23.23 17.80
C VAL A 36 8.38 -22.48 17.29
N PHE A 37 8.86 -21.49 18.03
CA PHE A 37 10.06 -20.74 17.69
C PHE A 37 11.39 -21.46 17.98
N THR A 38 11.40 -22.48 18.88
CA THR A 38 12.65 -23.14 19.33
C THR A 38 12.90 -24.51 18.69
N GLN A 39 11.90 -25.15 18.07
CA GLN A 39 12.05 -26.49 17.48
C GLN A 39 12.00 -26.42 15.96
N SER A 40 13.09 -26.09 15.29
CA SER A 40 13.06 -26.13 13.86
C SER A 40 14.38 -26.23 13.11
N HIS A 41 15.04 -27.36 13.19
CA HIS A 41 16.03 -27.69 12.16
C HIS A 41 15.58 -28.83 11.22
N ALA A 42 14.42 -29.44 11.42
CA ALA A 42 14.01 -30.65 10.70
C ALA A 42 12.86 -30.47 9.68
N ASN A 43 12.18 -29.29 9.59
CA ASN A 43 11.00 -29.23 8.73
C ASN A 43 10.91 -27.90 7.95
N ARG A 44 11.37 -27.91 6.68
CA ARG A 44 11.33 -26.75 5.76
C ARG A 44 9.91 -26.10 5.66
N GLY A 45 8.85 -26.90 5.84
CA GLY A 45 7.47 -26.41 5.87
C GLY A 45 7.18 -25.55 7.09
N LEU A 46 7.58 -25.99 8.29
CA LEU A 46 7.35 -25.26 9.54
C LEU A 46 8.12 -23.93 9.56
N GLU A 47 9.33 -23.88 9.01
CA GLU A 47 10.13 -22.65 8.88
C GLU A 47 9.46 -21.64 7.95
N ARG A 48 8.84 -22.07 6.84
CA ARG A 48 8.05 -21.19 5.94
C ARG A 48 6.86 -20.60 6.67
N TYR A 49 6.09 -21.40 7.42
CA TYR A 49 4.96 -20.88 8.22
C TYR A 49 5.42 -19.91 9.31
N ARG A 50 6.55 -20.19 9.96
CA ARG A 50 7.15 -19.30 10.96
C ARG A 50 7.51 -17.94 10.35
N ARG A 51 8.25 -17.93 9.23
CA ARG A 51 8.65 -16.70 8.53
C ARG A 51 7.45 -15.92 8.02
N ALA A 52 6.46 -16.59 7.47
CA ALA A 52 5.20 -15.96 7.03
C ALA A 52 4.47 -15.32 8.21
N GLY A 53 4.39 -16.01 9.37
CA GLY A 53 3.77 -15.48 10.59
C GLY A 53 4.50 -14.25 11.15
N ILE A 54 5.84 -14.29 11.19
CA ILE A 54 6.66 -13.15 11.63
C ILE A 54 6.48 -11.96 10.67
N THR A 55 6.50 -12.22 9.38
CA THR A 55 6.28 -11.17 8.35
C THR A 55 4.89 -10.57 8.47
N ALA A 56 3.85 -11.37 8.65
CA ALA A 56 2.48 -10.87 8.83
C ALA A 56 2.34 -10.00 10.08
N SER A 57 2.87 -10.45 11.21
CA SER A 57 2.83 -9.72 12.48
C SER A 57 3.64 -8.41 12.39
N SER A 58 4.85 -8.47 11.83
CA SER A 58 5.68 -7.28 11.64
C SER A 58 5.06 -6.29 10.64
N SER A 59 4.36 -6.77 9.61
CA SER A 59 3.64 -5.91 8.66
C SER A 59 2.49 -5.17 9.34
N PHE A 60 1.76 -5.82 10.24
CA PHE A 60 0.70 -5.17 11.01
C PHE A 60 1.27 -4.05 11.90
N ILE A 61 2.34 -4.36 12.66
CA ILE A 61 3.03 -3.37 13.51
C ILE A 61 3.58 -2.22 12.67
N ALA A 62 4.24 -2.52 11.55
CA ALA A 62 4.80 -1.51 10.64
C ALA A 62 3.71 -0.56 10.12
N ARG A 63 2.55 -1.10 9.72
CA ARG A 63 1.42 -0.27 9.25
C ARG A 63 0.86 0.61 10.36
N ALA A 64 0.65 0.07 11.56
CA ALA A 64 0.16 0.84 12.70
C ALA A 64 1.12 2.00 13.04
N LEU A 65 2.44 1.72 13.10
CA LEU A 65 3.47 2.74 13.33
C LEU A 65 3.53 3.76 12.20
N ASN A 66 3.42 3.33 10.93
CA ASN A 66 3.42 4.24 9.79
C ASN A 66 2.20 5.18 9.79
N ILE A 67 1.03 4.68 10.19
CA ILE A 67 -0.16 5.52 10.40
C ILE A 67 0.14 6.54 11.49
N LEU A 68 0.65 6.12 12.65
CA LEU A 68 0.98 7.00 13.76
C LEU A 68 2.00 8.08 13.36
N ILE A 69 3.12 7.67 12.73
CA ILE A 69 4.15 8.59 12.23
C ILE A 69 3.54 9.59 11.24
N SER A 70 2.70 9.12 10.34
CA SER A 70 2.01 9.96 9.37
C SER A 70 1.06 10.97 10.03
N PHE A 71 0.39 10.57 11.11
CA PHE A 71 -0.46 11.46 11.91
C PHE A 71 0.36 12.50 12.68
N LEU A 72 1.51 12.13 13.21
CA LEU A 72 2.41 13.07 13.90
C LEU A 72 3.09 14.06 12.95
N SER A 73 3.44 13.63 11.74
CA SER A 73 4.16 14.48 10.78
C SER A 73 3.30 15.61 10.21
N VAL A 74 1.98 15.42 10.05
CA VAL A 74 1.08 16.43 9.45
C VAL A 74 1.06 17.73 10.25
N PRO A 75 0.70 17.74 11.57
CA PRO A 75 0.66 19.00 12.32
C PRO A 75 2.01 19.68 12.39
N LEU A 76 3.10 18.91 12.57
CA LEU A 76 4.45 19.45 12.59
C LEU A 76 4.77 20.19 11.27
N THR A 77 4.42 19.57 10.13
CA THR A 77 4.74 20.16 8.82
C THR A 77 3.82 21.34 8.49
N VAL A 78 2.53 21.27 8.83
CA VAL A 78 1.58 22.38 8.60
C VAL A 78 1.96 23.61 9.42
N HIS A 79 2.29 23.44 10.71
CA HIS A 79 2.72 24.55 11.56
C HIS A 79 4.04 25.16 11.13
N TYR A 80 4.96 24.32 10.65
CA TYR A 80 6.27 24.73 10.23
C TYR A 80 6.28 25.51 8.90
N LEU A 81 5.60 25.00 7.86
CA LEU A 81 5.64 25.53 6.50
C LEU A 81 4.45 26.47 6.18
N GLY A 82 3.36 26.35 6.90
CA GLY A 82 2.07 26.94 6.51
C GLY A 82 1.39 26.17 5.38
N ALA A 83 0.14 26.55 5.08
CA ALA A 83 -0.72 25.79 4.16
C ALA A 83 -0.21 25.77 2.71
N GLU A 84 0.33 26.87 2.19
CA GLU A 84 0.79 26.95 0.80
C GLU A 84 1.99 26.06 0.55
N ARG A 85 3.09 26.22 1.31
CA ARG A 85 4.31 25.43 1.15
C ARG A 85 4.08 23.95 1.44
N TYR A 86 3.25 23.64 2.44
CA TYR A 86 2.87 22.26 2.70
C TYR A 86 2.02 21.66 1.57
N GLY A 87 1.11 22.42 0.98
CA GLY A 87 0.36 22.03 -0.21
C GLY A 87 1.27 21.74 -1.41
N VAL A 88 2.28 22.60 -1.63
CA VAL A 88 3.33 22.35 -2.65
C VAL A 88 4.06 21.04 -2.37
N TRP A 89 4.46 20.80 -1.13
CA TRP A 89 5.11 19.54 -0.72
C TRP A 89 4.23 18.31 -0.98
N LEU A 90 2.93 18.37 -0.64
CA LEU A 90 1.99 17.28 -0.90
C LEU A 90 1.85 16.99 -2.39
N THR A 91 1.83 18.04 -3.21
CA THR A 91 1.79 17.91 -4.68
C THR A 91 3.09 17.32 -5.24
N ILE A 92 4.25 17.76 -4.76
CA ILE A 92 5.56 17.16 -5.09
C ILE A 92 5.58 15.68 -4.71
N SER A 93 5.11 15.34 -3.50
CA SER A 93 5.05 13.95 -3.02
C SER A 93 4.14 13.07 -3.86
N SER A 94 3.03 13.60 -4.38
CA SER A 94 2.16 12.87 -5.29
C SER A 94 2.84 12.60 -6.63
N LEU A 95 3.57 13.59 -7.18
CA LEU A 95 4.36 13.41 -8.40
C LEU A 95 5.47 12.37 -8.23
N ILE A 96 6.18 12.37 -7.09
CA ILE A 96 7.17 11.31 -6.78
C ILE A 96 6.52 9.94 -6.85
N THR A 97 5.32 9.80 -6.28
CA THR A 97 4.60 8.52 -6.29
C THR A 97 4.21 8.10 -7.71
N TRP A 98 3.78 9.03 -8.57
CA TRP A 98 3.56 8.77 -9.99
C TRP A 98 4.83 8.32 -10.69
N MET A 99 5.91 9.06 -10.49
CA MET A 99 7.20 8.79 -11.13
C MET A 99 7.79 7.45 -10.65
N SER A 100 7.55 7.03 -9.40
CA SER A 100 8.04 5.75 -8.87
C SER A 100 7.52 4.52 -9.62
N MET A 101 6.44 4.67 -10.41
CA MET A 101 5.91 3.60 -11.27
C MET A 101 6.65 3.50 -12.63
N THR A 102 7.59 4.41 -12.91
CA THR A 102 8.42 4.36 -14.12
C THR A 102 9.42 3.19 -14.10
N ASP A 103 9.50 2.45 -12.98
CA ASP A 103 10.24 1.17 -12.91
C ASP A 103 9.59 0.04 -13.72
N PHE A 104 8.44 0.30 -14.35
CA PHE A 104 7.66 -0.67 -15.14
C PHE A 104 7.32 -1.96 -14.38
N GLY A 105 7.25 -1.89 -13.05
CA GLY A 105 7.00 -3.04 -12.18
C GLY A 105 8.19 -4.00 -12.05
N LEU A 106 9.37 -3.63 -12.53
CA LEU A 106 10.58 -4.45 -12.46
C LEU A 106 11.00 -4.74 -11.03
N ALA A 107 11.07 -3.68 -10.21
CA ALA A 107 11.42 -3.77 -8.80
C ALA A 107 10.28 -4.29 -7.92
N GLY A 108 9.10 -4.53 -8.46
CA GLY A 108 7.93 -5.03 -7.75
C GLY A 108 7.74 -6.55 -7.91
N ASN A 109 6.51 -6.92 -8.22
CA ASN A 109 6.08 -8.32 -8.30
C ASN A 109 6.87 -9.16 -9.32
N ALA A 110 7.40 -8.57 -10.39
CA ALA A 110 8.17 -9.31 -11.39
C ALA A 110 9.44 -9.91 -10.78
N LEU A 111 10.24 -9.10 -10.10
CA LEU A 111 11.48 -9.57 -9.46
C LEU A 111 11.18 -10.54 -8.31
N VAL A 112 10.15 -10.28 -7.50
CA VAL A 112 9.72 -11.20 -6.43
C VAL A 112 9.43 -12.59 -6.98
N ASN A 113 8.65 -12.67 -8.08
CA ASN A 113 8.24 -13.95 -8.65
C ASN A 113 9.43 -14.76 -9.20
N VAL A 114 10.33 -14.12 -9.97
CA VAL A 114 11.48 -14.84 -10.55
C VAL A 114 12.51 -15.25 -9.50
N LEU A 115 12.75 -14.42 -8.47
CA LEU A 115 13.64 -14.78 -7.37
C LEU A 115 13.04 -15.87 -6.48
N ALA A 116 11.74 -15.88 -6.24
CA ALA A 116 11.06 -16.94 -5.51
C ALA A 116 11.13 -18.28 -6.29
N GLU A 117 10.97 -18.23 -7.63
CA GLU A 117 11.10 -19.41 -8.50
C GLU A 117 12.52 -19.98 -8.46
N THR A 118 13.55 -19.14 -8.64
CA THR A 118 14.96 -19.57 -8.58
C THR A 118 15.34 -20.07 -7.19
N SER A 119 14.83 -19.43 -6.13
CA SER A 119 15.02 -19.90 -4.75
C SER A 119 14.38 -21.26 -4.52
N GLY A 120 13.18 -21.49 -5.06
CA GLY A 120 12.50 -22.80 -4.97
C GLY A 120 13.24 -23.93 -5.68
N ARG A 121 13.99 -23.59 -6.74
CA ARG A 121 14.83 -24.52 -7.51
C ARG A 121 16.27 -24.63 -7.00
N GLU A 122 16.62 -23.90 -5.95
CA GLU A 122 17.99 -23.78 -5.41
C GLU A 122 19.01 -23.27 -6.46
N ASP A 123 18.53 -22.56 -7.50
CA ASP A 123 19.34 -22.03 -8.61
C ASP A 123 19.94 -20.65 -8.21
N ARG A 124 21.10 -20.68 -7.57
CA ARG A 124 21.82 -19.45 -7.17
C ARG A 124 22.34 -18.67 -8.36
N GLN A 125 22.74 -19.34 -9.45
CA GLN A 125 23.26 -18.69 -10.64
C GLN A 125 22.15 -17.92 -11.36
N GLY A 126 20.98 -18.54 -11.54
CA GLY A 126 19.79 -17.87 -12.09
C GLY A 126 19.34 -16.71 -11.22
N ALA A 127 19.33 -16.86 -9.87
CA ALA A 127 19.01 -15.79 -8.96
C ALA A 127 19.96 -14.58 -9.11
N GLN A 128 21.28 -14.83 -9.25
CA GLN A 128 22.27 -13.78 -9.50
C GLN A 128 22.03 -13.08 -10.84
N GLN A 129 21.75 -13.84 -11.91
CA GLN A 129 21.47 -13.29 -13.23
C GLN A 129 20.23 -12.36 -13.21
N TYR A 130 19.13 -12.77 -12.55
CA TYR A 130 17.95 -11.93 -12.40
C TYR A 130 18.20 -10.70 -11.51
N SER A 131 18.91 -10.87 -10.39
CA SER A 131 19.27 -9.75 -9.50
C SER A 131 20.16 -8.73 -10.23
N ALA A 132 21.22 -9.18 -10.92
CA ALA A 132 22.09 -8.32 -11.68
C ALA A 132 21.35 -7.63 -12.84
N SER A 133 20.54 -8.38 -13.59
CA SER A 133 19.77 -7.84 -14.71
C SER A 133 18.75 -6.79 -14.25
N ALA A 134 18.06 -7.02 -13.12
CA ALA A 134 17.14 -6.05 -12.53
C ALA A 134 17.87 -4.77 -12.06
N PHE A 135 18.99 -4.93 -11.35
CA PHE A 135 19.78 -3.79 -10.88
C PHE A 135 20.27 -2.89 -12.00
N TRP A 136 20.88 -3.49 -13.04
CA TRP A 136 21.42 -2.73 -14.16
C TRP A 136 20.33 -2.13 -15.05
N ALA A 137 19.17 -2.83 -15.21
CA ALA A 137 18.01 -2.27 -15.90
C ALA A 137 17.44 -1.06 -15.12
N LEU A 138 17.26 -1.18 -13.81
CA LEU A 138 16.77 -0.08 -12.96
C LEU A 138 17.78 1.09 -12.92
N SER A 139 19.07 0.80 -12.88
CA SER A 139 20.13 1.81 -12.98
C SER A 139 20.11 2.52 -14.34
N GLY A 140 19.88 1.80 -15.43
CA GLY A 140 19.70 2.37 -16.76
C GLY A 140 18.47 3.30 -16.83
N ILE A 141 17.32 2.84 -16.30
CA ILE A 141 16.11 3.68 -16.18
C ILE A 141 16.40 4.92 -15.33
N SER A 142 17.12 4.76 -14.22
CA SER A 142 17.56 5.84 -13.35
C SER A 142 18.37 6.90 -14.08
N VAL A 143 19.37 6.48 -14.87
CA VAL A 143 20.19 7.40 -15.68
C VAL A 143 19.36 8.11 -16.73
N VAL A 144 18.52 7.38 -17.48
CA VAL A 144 17.63 7.97 -18.49
C VAL A 144 16.67 8.98 -17.86
N ALA A 145 16.02 8.61 -16.76
CA ALA A 145 15.15 9.52 -16.01
C ALA A 145 15.90 10.76 -15.51
N GLY A 146 17.12 10.57 -15.00
CA GLY A 146 18.00 11.66 -14.55
C GLY A 146 18.34 12.63 -15.69
N VAL A 147 18.72 12.10 -16.85
CA VAL A 147 19.01 12.92 -18.05
C VAL A 147 17.77 13.69 -18.49
N ILE A 148 16.60 13.03 -18.56
CA ILE A 148 15.33 13.69 -18.88
C ILE A 148 15.03 14.80 -17.87
N CYS A 149 15.13 14.52 -16.59
CA CYS A 149 14.92 15.51 -15.53
C CYS A 149 15.88 16.70 -15.66
N LEU A 150 17.16 16.47 -15.89
CA LEU A 150 18.17 17.55 -16.04
C LEU A 150 17.92 18.41 -17.28
N THR A 151 17.61 17.79 -18.42
CA THR A 151 17.40 18.52 -19.69
C THR A 151 16.11 19.32 -19.69
N THR A 152 15.04 18.75 -19.10
CA THR A 152 13.72 19.41 -19.04
C THR A 152 13.58 20.37 -17.86
N PHE A 153 14.43 20.29 -16.85
CA PHE A 153 14.29 21.07 -15.61
C PHE A 153 14.15 22.58 -15.83
N ARG A 154 14.97 23.14 -16.70
CA ARG A 154 14.97 24.57 -17.03
C ARG A 154 13.82 24.98 -17.97
N LEU A 155 13.27 24.03 -18.71
CA LEU A 155 12.18 24.28 -19.67
C LEU A 155 10.82 24.37 -18.96
N ILE A 156 10.69 23.79 -17.76
CA ILE A 156 9.44 23.74 -17.03
C ILE A 156 9.27 24.99 -16.18
N PRO A 157 8.18 25.76 -16.37
CA PRO A 157 7.87 26.92 -15.54
C PRO A 157 7.30 26.47 -14.19
N TRP A 158 8.15 26.03 -13.26
CA TRP A 158 7.77 25.40 -12.00
C TRP A 158 6.77 26.23 -11.17
N ARG A 159 6.88 27.57 -11.18
CA ARG A 159 5.91 28.44 -10.49
C ARG A 159 4.51 28.32 -11.06
N ALA A 160 4.38 28.19 -12.38
CA ALA A 160 3.09 27.98 -13.04
C ALA A 160 2.55 26.57 -12.76
N VAL A 161 3.42 25.55 -12.77
CA VAL A 161 3.06 24.15 -12.45
C VAL A 161 2.55 24.02 -11.03
N PHE A 162 3.17 24.67 -10.05
CA PHE A 162 2.75 24.59 -8.65
C PHE A 162 1.84 25.74 -8.21
N ARG A 163 1.56 26.72 -9.09
CA ARG A 163 0.73 27.91 -8.83
C ARG A 163 1.09 28.59 -7.49
N THR A 164 2.39 28.70 -7.22
CA THR A 164 2.87 29.31 -5.98
C THR A 164 2.73 30.84 -6.02
N SER A 165 2.40 31.44 -4.87
CA SER A 165 2.36 32.88 -4.68
C SER A 165 3.77 33.49 -4.65
N ALA A 166 3.83 34.81 -4.56
CA ALA A 166 5.11 35.52 -4.38
C ALA A 166 5.81 35.20 -3.04
N ALA A 167 5.06 34.67 -2.07
CA ALA A 167 5.60 34.30 -0.75
C ALA A 167 6.61 33.13 -0.80
N THR A 168 6.51 32.25 -1.82
CA THR A 168 7.46 31.17 -2.05
C THR A 168 8.49 31.60 -3.09
N SER A 169 9.77 31.69 -2.66
CA SER A 169 10.87 32.06 -3.56
C SER A 169 11.01 31.06 -4.71
N THR A 170 11.27 31.55 -5.92
CA THR A 170 11.54 30.70 -7.09
C THR A 170 12.71 29.77 -6.86
N HIS A 171 13.77 30.27 -6.22
CA HIS A 171 14.96 29.49 -5.89
C HIS A 171 14.65 28.38 -4.89
N GLU A 172 13.87 28.69 -3.84
CA GLU A 172 13.43 27.70 -2.85
C GLU A 172 12.65 26.56 -3.50
N LEU A 173 11.67 26.88 -4.37
CA LEU A 173 10.86 25.91 -5.10
C LEU A 173 11.74 25.04 -6.01
N GLN A 174 12.60 25.67 -6.84
CA GLN A 174 13.48 24.96 -7.76
C GLN A 174 14.45 24.03 -7.03
N LEU A 175 15.05 24.47 -5.93
CA LEU A 175 15.95 23.64 -5.14
C LEU A 175 15.22 22.45 -4.50
N ALA A 176 14.01 22.67 -3.96
CA ALA A 176 13.19 21.59 -3.42
C ALA A 176 12.85 20.54 -4.48
N ILE A 177 12.48 20.99 -5.69
CA ILE A 177 12.16 20.07 -6.80
C ILE A 177 13.43 19.34 -7.26
N ALA A 178 14.55 20.03 -7.43
CA ALA A 178 15.81 19.41 -7.84
C ALA A 178 16.27 18.33 -6.88
N LEU A 179 16.23 18.60 -5.56
CA LEU A 179 16.51 17.60 -4.52
C LEU A 179 15.55 16.42 -4.58
N THR A 180 14.27 16.70 -4.78
CA THR A 180 13.24 15.67 -4.92
C THR A 180 13.51 14.75 -6.09
N LEU A 181 13.81 15.30 -7.27
CA LEU A 181 14.13 14.54 -8.48
C LEU A 181 15.43 13.76 -8.31
N PHE A 182 16.42 14.31 -7.63
CA PHE A 182 17.66 13.60 -7.31
C PHE A 182 17.39 12.36 -6.45
N PHE A 183 16.66 12.49 -5.35
CA PHE A 183 16.32 11.35 -4.49
C PHE A 183 15.40 10.35 -5.18
N PHE A 184 14.51 10.83 -6.04
CA PHE A 184 13.67 9.97 -6.87
C PHE A 184 14.51 9.08 -7.79
N VAL A 185 15.44 9.67 -8.57
CA VAL A 185 16.34 8.94 -9.48
C VAL A 185 17.19 7.93 -8.70
N LEU A 186 17.72 8.32 -7.54
CA LEU A 186 18.51 7.44 -6.68
C LEU A 186 17.69 6.24 -6.15
N ASN A 187 16.39 6.40 -5.99
CA ASN A 187 15.54 5.36 -5.41
C ASN A 187 15.30 4.16 -6.34
N PHE A 188 15.47 4.29 -7.67
CA PHE A 188 15.20 3.18 -8.60
C PHE A 188 16.01 1.92 -8.28
N PRO A 189 17.35 1.95 -8.30
CA PRO A 189 18.13 0.76 -7.97
C PRO A 189 17.94 0.31 -6.52
N LEU A 190 17.67 1.25 -5.60
CA LEU A 190 17.48 0.95 -4.19
C LEU A 190 16.13 0.25 -3.92
N SER A 191 15.12 0.40 -4.78
CA SER A 191 13.77 -0.16 -4.57
C SER A 191 13.73 -1.70 -4.60
N MET A 192 14.71 -2.36 -5.25
CA MET A 192 14.76 -3.82 -5.36
C MET A 192 14.94 -4.55 -4.01
N GLN A 193 15.36 -3.86 -2.95
CA GLN A 193 15.54 -4.44 -1.61
C GLN A 193 14.26 -5.14 -1.11
N ASN A 194 13.12 -4.48 -1.24
CA ASN A 194 11.84 -5.01 -0.78
C ASN A 194 11.46 -6.29 -1.54
N SER A 195 11.78 -6.37 -2.81
CA SER A 195 11.53 -7.54 -3.66
C SER A 195 12.41 -8.71 -3.28
N ILE A 196 13.69 -8.48 -3.00
CA ILE A 196 14.60 -9.51 -2.53
C ILE A 196 14.13 -10.06 -1.18
N TYR A 197 13.85 -9.20 -0.19
CA TYR A 197 13.34 -9.67 1.10
C TYR A 197 12.02 -10.44 0.97
N SER A 198 11.12 -10.00 0.10
CA SER A 198 9.85 -10.69 -0.15
C SER A 198 10.04 -12.05 -0.79
N ALA A 199 10.92 -12.17 -1.79
CA ALA A 199 11.21 -13.41 -2.49
C ALA A 199 11.82 -14.47 -1.57
N TYR A 200 12.70 -14.07 -0.65
CA TYR A 200 13.35 -14.96 0.33
C TYR A 200 12.56 -15.11 1.63
N GLN A 201 11.30 -14.63 1.67
CA GLN A 201 10.42 -14.70 2.86
C GLN A 201 10.98 -14.00 4.11
N ASP A 202 11.90 -13.06 3.91
CA ASP A 202 12.45 -12.19 4.95
C ASP A 202 11.76 -10.80 4.96
N GLY A 203 10.47 -10.74 4.57
CA GLY A 203 9.68 -9.51 4.52
C GLY A 203 9.61 -8.74 5.86
N PHE A 204 9.85 -9.42 6.99
CA PHE A 204 9.99 -8.76 8.29
C PHE A 204 11.17 -7.78 8.33
N LEU A 205 12.28 -8.05 7.60
CA LEU A 205 13.40 -7.12 7.49
C LEU A 205 13.00 -5.85 6.73
N ALA A 206 12.24 -6.00 5.62
CA ALA A 206 11.69 -4.84 4.92
C ALA A 206 10.84 -3.96 5.85
N ASN A 207 10.04 -4.58 6.72
CA ASN A 207 9.22 -3.86 7.70
C ASN A 207 10.09 -3.14 8.76
N ILE A 208 11.12 -3.78 9.30
CA ILE A 208 12.04 -3.18 10.28
C ILE A 208 12.76 -1.98 9.67
N TRP A 209 13.34 -2.13 8.48
CA TRP A 209 14.01 -1.03 7.79
C TRP A 209 13.04 0.09 7.43
N GLY A 210 11.81 -0.24 7.03
CA GLY A 210 10.74 0.73 6.75
C GLY A 210 10.35 1.53 7.99
N ILE A 211 10.16 0.87 9.15
CA ILE A 211 9.88 1.54 10.43
C ILE A 211 11.07 2.45 10.80
N GLY A 212 12.30 1.93 10.75
CA GLY A 212 13.50 2.71 11.05
C GLY A 212 13.62 3.95 10.17
N SER A 213 13.40 3.79 8.87
CA SER A 213 13.44 4.88 7.89
C SER A 213 12.38 5.96 8.17
N ASN A 214 11.13 5.56 8.43
CA ASN A 214 10.05 6.51 8.71
C ASN A 214 10.23 7.19 10.08
N SER A 215 10.69 6.45 11.10
CA SER A 215 11.00 7.03 12.43
C SER A 215 12.15 8.03 12.36
N ALA A 216 13.23 7.70 11.66
CA ALA A 216 14.35 8.62 11.47
C ALA A 216 13.94 9.86 10.66
N SER A 217 13.07 9.71 9.64
CA SER A 217 12.50 10.84 8.89
C SER A 217 11.66 11.74 9.78
N LEU A 218 10.89 11.17 10.73
CA LEU A 218 10.12 11.95 11.70
C LEU A 218 11.06 12.72 12.64
N VAL A 219 12.13 12.11 13.15
CA VAL A 219 13.13 12.78 13.98
C VAL A 219 13.80 13.92 13.20
N ALA A 220 14.20 13.68 11.95
CA ALA A 220 14.77 14.71 11.08
C ALA A 220 13.77 15.85 10.83
N LEU A 221 12.47 15.55 10.64
CA LEU A 221 11.41 16.54 10.52
C LEU A 221 11.30 17.41 11.78
N VAL A 222 11.29 16.80 12.98
CA VAL A 222 11.26 17.54 14.25
C VAL A 222 12.48 18.46 14.38
N PHE A 223 13.66 17.99 14.00
CA PHE A 223 14.86 18.81 14.02
C PHE A 223 14.75 20.00 13.06
N VAL A 224 14.38 19.76 11.81
CA VAL A 224 14.25 20.81 10.79
C VAL A 224 13.13 21.80 11.15
N SER A 225 12.04 21.35 11.77
CA SER A 225 10.96 22.25 12.22
C SER A 225 11.41 23.28 13.27
N ARG A 226 12.52 23.03 13.97
CA ARG A 226 13.14 23.97 14.94
C ARG A 226 14.11 24.97 14.29
N THR A 227 14.56 24.72 13.06
CA THR A 227 15.59 25.53 12.39
C THR A 227 15.04 26.59 11.44
N HIS A 228 13.71 26.77 11.37
CA HIS A 228 13.04 27.70 10.45
C HIS A 228 13.46 27.57 8.98
N GLY A 229 13.86 26.38 8.54
CA GLY A 229 14.20 26.09 7.14
C GLY A 229 13.01 26.23 6.21
N GLY A 230 13.22 26.02 4.90
CA GLY A 230 12.15 26.05 3.89
C GLY A 230 11.79 24.65 3.33
N LEU A 231 11.19 24.64 2.14
CA LEU A 231 10.88 23.40 1.42
C LEU A 231 12.10 22.51 1.16
N PRO A 232 13.29 23.02 0.78
CA PRO A 232 14.46 22.18 0.53
C PRO A 232 14.90 21.38 1.76
N GLN A 233 14.88 22.00 2.95
CA GLN A 233 15.22 21.34 4.21
C GLN A 233 14.21 20.26 4.57
N LEU A 234 12.90 20.47 4.28
CA LEU A 234 11.89 19.44 4.43
C LEU A 234 12.15 18.24 3.52
N VAL A 235 12.50 18.48 2.24
CA VAL A 235 12.86 17.41 1.30
C VAL A 235 14.06 16.61 1.81
N LEU A 236 15.10 17.28 2.28
CA LEU A 236 16.27 16.62 2.87
C LEU A 236 15.90 15.80 4.11
N ALA A 237 15.08 16.34 5.00
CA ALA A 237 14.64 15.64 6.21
C ALA A 237 13.82 14.38 5.88
N LEU A 238 12.92 14.44 4.90
CA LEU A 238 12.03 13.33 4.59
C LEU A 238 12.61 12.38 3.55
N SER A 239 13.01 12.89 2.39
CA SER A 239 13.51 12.06 1.28
C SER A 239 14.98 11.70 1.44
N GLY A 240 15.80 12.63 1.91
CA GLY A 240 17.24 12.42 2.14
C GLY A 240 17.50 11.38 3.23
N THR A 241 16.81 11.48 4.36
CA THR A 241 16.92 10.48 5.45
C THR A 241 16.49 9.09 4.98
N ARG A 242 15.39 9.00 4.21
CA ARG A 242 14.94 7.71 3.64
C ARG A 242 15.97 7.14 2.67
N ALA A 243 16.51 7.95 1.78
CA ALA A 243 17.55 7.52 0.84
C ALA A 243 18.83 7.06 1.57
N PHE A 244 19.26 7.78 2.60
CA PHE A 244 20.41 7.40 3.42
C PHE A 244 20.23 6.04 4.09
N ILE A 245 19.07 5.81 4.73
CA ILE A 245 18.75 4.52 5.35
C ILE A 245 18.60 3.43 4.29
N ALA A 246 18.05 3.74 3.11
CA ALA A 246 17.96 2.78 2.02
C ALA A 246 19.34 2.34 1.52
N VAL A 247 20.34 3.24 1.47
CA VAL A 247 21.72 2.88 1.15
C VAL A 247 22.33 1.95 2.20
N ILE A 248 22.13 2.25 3.49
CA ILE A 248 22.62 1.37 4.58
C ILE A 248 21.97 -0.01 4.47
N ASN A 249 20.66 -0.04 4.27
CA ASN A 249 19.92 -1.29 4.08
C ASN A 249 20.43 -2.07 2.85
N TYR A 250 20.76 -1.37 1.77
CA TYR A 250 21.31 -1.97 0.56
C TYR A 250 22.64 -2.69 0.81
N VAL A 251 23.55 -2.04 1.56
CA VAL A 251 24.80 -2.66 1.98
C VAL A 251 24.56 -3.86 2.90
N TYR A 252 23.65 -3.74 3.87
CA TYR A 252 23.27 -4.85 4.75
C TYR A 252 22.70 -6.03 3.96
N MET A 253 21.80 -5.75 3.01
CA MET A 253 21.17 -6.78 2.17
C MET A 253 22.20 -7.58 1.38
N PHE A 254 23.15 -6.93 0.70
CA PHE A 254 24.18 -7.65 -0.07
C PHE A 254 25.24 -8.34 0.78
N ARG A 255 25.44 -7.90 2.04
CA ARG A 255 26.24 -8.69 2.99
C ARG A 255 25.53 -9.96 3.45
N ARG A 256 24.19 -9.94 3.49
CA ARG A 256 23.37 -11.09 3.87
C ARG A 256 23.14 -12.05 2.72
N TYR A 257 22.99 -11.53 1.51
CA TYR A 257 22.76 -12.27 0.27
C TYR A 257 23.90 -12.01 -0.73
N ASP A 258 25.11 -12.38 -0.35
CA ASP A 258 26.34 -12.13 -1.11
C ASP A 258 26.31 -12.72 -2.54
N TRP A 259 25.58 -13.84 -2.72
CA TRP A 259 25.39 -14.46 -4.04
C TRP A 259 24.48 -13.66 -4.98
N LEU A 260 23.76 -12.64 -4.49
CA LEU A 260 22.91 -11.76 -5.31
C LEU A 260 23.62 -10.49 -5.79
N LEU A 261 24.92 -10.33 -5.50
CA LEU A 261 25.68 -9.16 -5.91
C LEU A 261 25.49 -8.89 -7.41
N PRO A 262 25.16 -7.63 -7.81
CA PRO A 262 24.84 -7.28 -9.19
C PRO A 262 26.10 -7.11 -10.05
N VAL A 263 26.83 -8.21 -10.27
CA VAL A 263 28.04 -8.20 -11.11
C VAL A 263 27.64 -7.97 -12.57
N PRO A 264 28.28 -7.03 -13.30
CA PRO A 264 27.92 -6.73 -14.69
C PRO A 264 27.99 -7.95 -15.63
N SER A 265 28.93 -8.87 -15.37
CA SER A 265 29.09 -10.10 -16.16
C SER A 265 27.91 -11.09 -16.06
N ALA A 266 27.11 -10.97 -15.00
CA ALA A 266 25.92 -11.81 -14.79
C ALA A 266 24.65 -11.29 -15.49
N VAL A 267 24.69 -10.11 -16.10
CA VAL A 267 23.54 -9.53 -16.81
C VAL A 267 23.20 -10.38 -18.04
N ARG A 268 21.92 -10.73 -18.18
CA ARG A 268 21.39 -11.46 -19.33
C ARG A 268 20.18 -10.73 -19.90
N TRP A 269 20.21 -10.44 -21.19
CA TRP A 269 19.11 -9.75 -21.87
C TRP A 269 17.78 -10.49 -21.77
N GLN A 270 17.82 -11.82 -21.83
CA GLN A 270 16.65 -12.67 -21.65
C GLN A 270 15.98 -12.47 -20.28
N CYS A 271 16.79 -12.30 -19.21
CA CYS A 271 16.27 -12.00 -17.87
C CYS A 271 15.60 -10.62 -17.85
N VAL A 272 16.21 -9.61 -18.49
CA VAL A 272 15.62 -8.26 -18.62
C VAL A 272 14.28 -8.33 -19.34
N GLN A 273 14.22 -8.99 -20.50
CA GLN A 273 12.96 -9.14 -21.26
C GLN A 273 11.87 -9.84 -20.46
N ARG A 274 12.20 -10.91 -19.71
CA ARG A 274 11.25 -11.61 -18.86
C ARG A 274 10.72 -10.72 -17.75
N LEU A 275 11.59 -9.93 -17.11
CA LEU A 275 11.20 -8.98 -16.06
C LEU A 275 10.25 -7.90 -16.61
N PHE A 276 10.55 -7.31 -17.78
CA PHE A 276 9.67 -6.33 -18.42
C PHE A 276 8.31 -6.92 -18.82
N SER A 277 8.31 -8.14 -19.38
CA SER A 277 7.07 -8.83 -19.75
C SER A 277 6.17 -9.11 -18.54
N LEU A 278 6.74 -9.53 -17.41
CA LEU A 278 6.01 -9.76 -16.16
C LEU A 278 5.57 -8.44 -15.53
N GLY A 279 6.47 -7.45 -15.46
CA GLY A 279 6.20 -6.14 -14.86
C GLY A 279 5.09 -5.38 -15.59
N GLY A 280 5.09 -5.41 -16.93
CA GLY A 280 4.10 -4.73 -17.75
C GLY A 280 2.65 -5.15 -17.48
N LYS A 281 2.40 -6.40 -17.08
CA LYS A 281 1.06 -6.88 -16.72
C LYS A 281 0.52 -6.21 -15.45
N TYR A 282 1.38 -5.82 -14.52
CA TYR A 282 1.00 -5.13 -13.28
C TYR A 282 0.94 -3.62 -13.44
N LEU A 283 1.64 -3.07 -14.43
CA LEU A 283 1.75 -1.61 -14.64
C LEU A 283 0.38 -0.95 -14.84
N VAL A 284 -0.51 -1.57 -15.61
CA VAL A 284 -1.85 -1.01 -15.89
C VAL A 284 -2.66 -0.82 -14.61
N THR A 285 -2.68 -1.82 -13.74
CA THR A 285 -3.42 -1.75 -12.46
C THR A 285 -2.78 -0.75 -11.49
N GLN A 286 -1.46 -0.64 -11.51
CA GLN A 286 -0.71 0.34 -10.71
C GLN A 286 -0.99 1.76 -11.18
N LEU A 287 -0.89 2.05 -12.47
CA LEU A 287 -1.20 3.37 -13.05
C LEU A 287 -2.66 3.78 -12.79
N ALA A 288 -3.59 2.86 -12.94
CA ALA A 288 -4.99 3.12 -12.62
C ALA A 288 -5.18 3.44 -11.12
N SER A 289 -4.54 2.72 -10.22
CA SER A 289 -4.57 3.00 -8.78
C SER A 289 -3.99 4.37 -8.47
N LEU A 290 -2.86 4.74 -9.08
CA LEU A 290 -2.29 6.09 -8.94
C LEU A 290 -3.25 7.17 -9.44
N GLY A 291 -3.91 6.94 -10.59
CA GLY A 291 -4.91 7.86 -11.13
C GLY A 291 -6.04 8.12 -10.13
N ILE A 292 -6.45 7.11 -9.36
CA ILE A 292 -7.49 7.27 -8.33
C ILE A 292 -6.96 8.00 -7.10
N TYR A 293 -5.77 7.68 -6.61
CA TYR A 293 -5.32 8.11 -5.28
C TYR A 293 -4.30 9.25 -5.28
N GLN A 294 -3.57 9.46 -6.37
CA GLN A 294 -2.47 10.43 -6.42
C GLN A 294 -2.66 11.57 -7.44
N SER A 295 -3.75 11.56 -8.23
CA SER A 295 -4.00 12.66 -9.19
C SER A 295 -4.58 13.91 -8.52
N GLN A 296 -5.30 13.76 -7.39
CA GLN A 296 -6.02 14.86 -6.74
C GLN A 296 -5.11 16.02 -6.31
N PRO A 297 -3.94 15.80 -5.63
CA PRO A 297 -3.10 16.91 -5.23
C PRO A 297 -2.66 17.78 -6.42
N MET A 298 -2.33 17.16 -7.56
CA MET A 298 -1.94 17.91 -8.76
C MET A 298 -3.11 18.68 -9.38
N ILE A 299 -4.28 18.03 -9.52
CA ILE A 299 -5.49 18.67 -10.06
C ILE A 299 -5.91 19.82 -9.14
N ILE A 300 -5.92 19.63 -7.83
CA ILE A 300 -6.27 20.68 -6.87
C ILE A 300 -5.30 21.85 -6.97
N THR A 301 -3.98 21.56 -7.03
CA THR A 301 -2.96 22.60 -7.18
C THR A 301 -3.21 23.42 -8.44
N GLN A 302 -3.48 22.78 -9.58
CA GLN A 302 -3.70 23.43 -10.85
C GLN A 302 -5.04 24.21 -10.92
N MET A 303 -6.10 23.70 -10.32
CA MET A 303 -7.43 24.29 -10.45
C MET A 303 -7.75 25.27 -9.31
N LEU A 304 -7.29 24.97 -8.08
CA LEU A 304 -7.73 25.67 -6.87
C LEU A 304 -6.57 26.27 -6.05
N GLY A 305 -5.34 25.94 -6.41
CA GLY A 305 -4.13 26.39 -5.72
C GLY A 305 -3.64 25.42 -4.62
N PRO A 306 -2.34 25.52 -4.26
CA PRO A 306 -1.68 24.54 -3.38
C PRO A 306 -2.24 24.54 -1.95
N ALA A 307 -2.67 25.68 -1.41
CA ALA A 307 -3.24 25.74 -0.05
C ALA A 307 -4.49 24.84 0.12
N LYS A 308 -5.29 24.68 -0.94
CA LYS A 308 -6.48 23.82 -0.93
C LYS A 308 -6.14 22.32 -0.89
N VAL A 309 -4.92 21.94 -1.33
CA VAL A 309 -4.44 20.55 -1.25
C VAL A 309 -4.40 20.09 0.20
N VAL A 310 -3.94 20.93 1.12
CA VAL A 310 -3.85 20.60 2.54
C VAL A 310 -5.22 20.24 3.12
N ILE A 311 -6.24 21.06 2.83
CA ILE A 311 -7.61 20.83 3.29
C ILE A 311 -8.12 19.47 2.79
N PHE A 312 -7.92 19.18 1.51
CA PHE A 312 -8.37 17.92 0.90
C PHE A 312 -7.63 16.71 1.46
N VAL A 313 -6.30 16.75 1.47
CA VAL A 313 -5.48 15.60 1.91
C VAL A 313 -5.67 15.30 3.39
N VAL A 314 -5.76 16.32 4.25
CA VAL A 314 -6.02 16.16 5.68
C VAL A 314 -7.41 15.57 5.92
N ALA A 315 -8.45 16.09 5.25
CA ALA A 315 -9.80 15.57 5.34
C ALA A 315 -9.88 14.11 4.84
N TYR A 316 -9.29 13.83 3.67
CA TYR A 316 -9.23 12.49 3.09
C TYR A 316 -8.56 11.50 4.03
N LYS A 317 -7.42 11.86 4.62
CA LYS A 317 -6.64 11.00 5.53
C LYS A 317 -7.43 10.59 6.78
N ILE A 318 -8.21 11.49 7.34
CA ILE A 318 -9.06 11.22 8.51
C ILE A 318 -10.26 10.34 8.09
N ILE A 319 -10.97 10.74 7.03
CA ILE A 319 -12.23 10.09 6.63
C ILE A 319 -12.00 8.73 5.97
N ALA A 320 -10.84 8.52 5.33
CA ALA A 320 -10.49 7.21 4.76
C ALA A 320 -10.01 6.19 5.81
N LEU A 321 -9.65 6.62 7.03
CA LEU A 321 -9.11 5.74 8.07
C LEU A 321 -9.97 4.49 8.35
N PRO A 322 -11.31 4.57 8.50
CA PRO A 322 -12.15 3.39 8.68
C PRO A 322 -12.07 2.41 7.50
N MET A 323 -12.00 2.93 6.27
CA MET A 323 -11.85 2.12 5.06
C MET A 323 -10.47 1.41 5.05
N ASP A 324 -9.40 2.10 5.43
CA ASP A 324 -8.04 1.55 5.50
C ASP A 324 -7.93 0.46 6.57
N LEU A 325 -8.58 0.63 7.73
CA LEU A 325 -8.66 -0.40 8.77
C LEU A 325 -9.43 -1.63 8.30
N CYS A 326 -10.54 -1.47 7.60
CA CYS A 326 -11.27 -2.58 6.97
C CYS A 326 -10.40 -3.29 5.92
N PHE A 327 -9.62 -2.54 5.13
CA PHE A 327 -8.68 -3.11 4.16
C PHE A 327 -7.63 -3.98 4.85
N MET A 328 -7.01 -3.48 5.92
CA MET A 328 -6.02 -4.24 6.69
C MET A 328 -6.61 -5.53 7.27
N ALA A 329 -7.83 -5.48 7.80
CA ALA A 329 -8.50 -6.63 8.39
C ALA A 329 -8.90 -7.68 7.34
N THR A 330 -9.21 -7.26 6.11
CA THR A 330 -9.67 -8.17 5.04
C THR A 330 -8.53 -8.68 4.15
N GLN A 331 -7.36 -8.07 4.16
CA GLN A 331 -6.21 -8.46 3.32
C GLN A 331 -5.79 -9.94 3.45
N PRO A 332 -5.77 -10.58 4.65
CA PRO A 332 -5.44 -11.99 4.79
C PRO A 332 -6.40 -12.94 4.07
N PHE A 333 -7.62 -12.48 3.78
CA PHE A 333 -8.60 -13.30 3.04
C PHE A 333 -8.19 -13.57 1.59
N ILE A 334 -7.28 -12.78 1.00
CA ILE A 334 -6.78 -13.03 -0.38
C ILE A 334 -6.18 -14.44 -0.48
N SER A 335 -5.26 -14.78 0.40
CA SER A 335 -4.62 -16.10 0.41
C SER A 335 -5.60 -17.22 0.78
N ALA A 336 -6.51 -16.95 1.73
CA ALA A 336 -7.52 -17.90 2.14
C ALA A 336 -8.53 -18.22 1.02
N PHE A 337 -8.95 -17.24 0.21
CA PHE A 337 -9.77 -17.46 -0.98
C PHE A 337 -9.03 -18.27 -2.05
N GLY A 338 -7.72 -18.00 -2.26
CA GLY A 338 -6.91 -18.77 -3.18
C GLY A 338 -6.77 -20.24 -2.78
N GLU A 339 -6.53 -20.51 -1.48
CA GLU A 339 -6.47 -21.85 -0.94
C GLU A 339 -7.82 -22.58 -1.05
N ALA A 340 -8.92 -21.92 -0.70
CA ALA A 340 -10.25 -22.51 -0.80
C ALA A 340 -10.65 -22.83 -2.26
N ARG A 341 -10.23 -21.96 -3.22
CA ARG A 341 -10.39 -22.23 -4.66
C ARG A 341 -9.64 -23.49 -5.07
N ALA A 342 -8.37 -23.64 -4.66
CA ALA A 342 -7.55 -24.81 -4.99
C ALA A 342 -8.15 -26.11 -4.45
N ARG A 343 -8.94 -26.03 -3.37
CA ARG A 343 -9.66 -27.16 -2.74
C ARG A 343 -11.09 -27.31 -3.23
N ASN A 344 -11.57 -26.47 -4.19
CA ASN A 344 -12.96 -26.40 -4.64
C ASN A 344 -13.99 -26.17 -3.53
N ASP A 345 -13.61 -25.54 -2.40
CA ASP A 345 -14.50 -25.25 -1.28
C ASP A 345 -15.32 -23.97 -1.48
N TRP A 346 -16.21 -24.01 -2.45
CA TRP A 346 -17.11 -22.90 -2.78
C TRP A 346 -18.09 -22.56 -1.66
N LYS A 347 -18.40 -23.52 -0.78
CA LYS A 347 -19.27 -23.28 0.39
C LYS A 347 -18.55 -22.34 1.38
N TRP A 348 -17.29 -22.61 1.64
CA TRP A 348 -16.45 -21.75 2.49
C TRP A 348 -16.26 -20.36 1.86
N ILE A 349 -15.97 -20.27 0.56
CA ILE A 349 -15.78 -18.99 -0.16
C ILE A 349 -17.02 -18.10 0.00
N ARG A 350 -18.23 -18.63 -0.20
CA ARG A 350 -19.49 -17.89 -0.02
C ARG A 350 -19.69 -17.43 1.43
N GLY A 351 -19.43 -18.32 2.38
CA GLY A 351 -19.52 -18.01 3.81
C GLY A 351 -18.53 -16.92 4.24
N ALA A 352 -17.25 -17.08 3.84
CA ALA A 352 -16.19 -16.14 4.13
C ALA A 352 -16.43 -14.75 3.54
N TYR A 353 -16.86 -14.67 2.27
CA TYR A 353 -17.24 -13.40 1.63
C TYR A 353 -18.37 -12.71 2.40
N LYS A 354 -19.46 -13.43 2.72
CA LYS A 354 -20.61 -12.89 3.46
C LYS A 354 -20.21 -12.39 4.85
N ASN A 355 -19.38 -13.15 5.56
CA ASN A 355 -18.91 -12.80 6.90
C ASN A 355 -17.93 -11.63 6.85
N ALA A 356 -16.98 -11.60 5.90
CA ALA A 356 -16.06 -10.50 5.72
C ALA A 356 -16.81 -9.20 5.37
N THR A 357 -17.81 -9.26 4.48
CA THR A 357 -18.65 -8.10 4.14
C THR A 357 -19.42 -7.61 5.37
N ARG A 358 -20.08 -8.51 6.11
CA ARG A 358 -20.83 -8.14 7.33
C ARG A 358 -19.92 -7.52 8.38
N ALA A 359 -18.75 -8.10 8.62
CA ALA A 359 -17.78 -7.57 9.56
C ALA A 359 -17.26 -6.19 9.14
N SER A 360 -16.95 -6.00 7.85
CA SER A 360 -16.53 -4.70 7.31
C SER A 360 -17.63 -3.64 7.46
N LEU A 361 -18.89 -3.98 7.22
CA LEU A 361 -20.02 -3.06 7.39
C LEU A 361 -20.28 -2.76 8.88
N ALA A 362 -20.30 -3.79 9.72
CA ALA A 362 -20.58 -3.67 11.15
C ALA A 362 -19.52 -2.83 11.89
N PHE A 363 -18.26 -2.91 11.47
CA PHE A 363 -17.16 -2.09 12.00
C PHE A 363 -17.06 -0.75 11.28
N GLY A 364 -17.07 -0.78 9.94
CA GLY A 364 -16.73 0.38 9.12
C GLY A 364 -17.79 1.47 9.13
N ILE A 365 -19.10 1.13 9.14
CA ILE A 365 -20.17 2.15 9.16
C ILE A 365 -20.18 2.95 10.46
N PRO A 366 -20.23 2.34 11.67
CA PRO A 366 -20.21 3.10 12.91
C PRO A 366 -18.93 3.94 13.08
N THR A 367 -17.77 3.36 12.70
CA THR A 367 -16.49 4.07 12.78
C THR A 367 -16.45 5.24 11.79
N LEU A 368 -16.97 5.07 10.58
CA LEU A 368 -17.05 6.15 9.58
C LEU A 368 -17.99 7.27 10.04
N LEU A 369 -19.15 6.93 10.60
CA LEU A 369 -20.08 7.91 11.16
C LEU A 369 -19.43 8.69 12.30
N LEU A 370 -18.77 8.01 13.24
CA LEU A 370 -18.05 8.66 14.34
C LEU A 370 -16.98 9.62 13.80
N VAL A 371 -16.17 9.16 12.85
CA VAL A 371 -15.10 9.96 12.22
C VAL A 371 -15.69 11.15 11.46
N ALA A 372 -16.76 10.98 10.70
CA ALA A 372 -17.39 12.05 9.94
C ALA A 372 -17.96 13.15 10.86
N LEU A 373 -18.63 12.77 11.96
CA LEU A 373 -19.20 13.70 12.94
C LEU A 373 -18.11 14.46 13.72
N THR A 374 -16.99 13.81 14.01
CA THR A 374 -15.88 14.39 14.77
C THR A 374 -14.78 15.00 13.90
N ALA A 375 -14.86 14.88 12.57
CA ALA A 375 -13.80 15.31 11.64
C ALA A 375 -13.39 16.79 11.83
N LYS A 376 -14.34 17.72 11.91
CA LYS A 376 -14.03 19.14 12.06
C LYS A 376 -13.27 19.48 13.34
N PRO A 377 -13.78 19.13 14.55
CA PRO A 377 -13.05 19.41 15.78
C PRO A 377 -11.70 18.67 15.82
N VAL A 378 -11.63 17.42 15.38
CA VAL A 378 -10.38 16.65 15.33
C VAL A 378 -9.38 17.34 14.41
N ILE A 379 -9.77 17.72 13.19
CA ILE A 379 -8.86 18.38 12.24
C ILE A 379 -8.43 19.75 12.77
N ARG A 380 -9.33 20.51 13.41
CA ARG A 380 -8.99 21.81 14.00
C ARG A 380 -7.92 21.70 15.07
N ILE A 381 -8.03 20.71 15.94
CA ILE A 381 -7.04 20.44 17.01
C ILE A 381 -5.74 19.87 16.43
N TRP A 382 -5.87 18.95 15.49
CA TRP A 382 -4.74 18.20 14.95
C TRP A 382 -3.91 18.96 13.92
N ALA A 383 -4.56 19.55 12.91
CA ALA A 383 -3.87 20.20 11.77
C ALA A 383 -4.08 21.72 11.72
N GLY A 384 -4.85 22.27 12.66
CA GLY A 384 -5.11 23.71 12.76
C GLY A 384 -6.36 24.16 11.99
N ALA A 385 -6.79 25.39 12.25
CA ALA A 385 -8.01 25.97 11.67
C ALA A 385 -7.95 26.08 10.12
N ILE A 386 -6.76 26.24 9.56
CA ILE A 386 -6.52 26.39 8.10
C ILE A 386 -6.89 25.11 7.32
N ALA A 387 -6.81 23.95 7.96
CA ALA A 387 -7.05 22.66 7.33
C ALA A 387 -8.51 22.18 7.47
N VAL A 388 -9.40 22.92 8.14
CA VAL A 388 -10.78 22.51 8.42
C VAL A 388 -11.61 22.45 7.12
N PRO A 389 -12.19 21.27 6.78
CA PRO A 389 -12.99 21.08 5.57
C PRO A 389 -14.42 21.61 5.73
N SER A 390 -15.11 21.81 4.60
CA SER A 390 -16.54 22.07 4.57
C SER A 390 -17.34 20.80 4.86
N ASP A 391 -18.60 20.94 5.33
CA ASP A 391 -19.49 19.79 5.59
C ASP A 391 -19.77 18.99 4.32
N SER A 392 -19.93 19.66 3.20
CA SER A 392 -20.13 19.01 1.91
C SER A 392 -18.92 18.17 1.47
N LEU A 393 -17.69 18.64 1.74
CA LEU A 393 -16.50 17.86 1.48
C LEU A 393 -16.44 16.59 2.36
N ILE A 394 -16.73 16.72 3.66
CA ILE A 394 -16.81 15.59 4.60
C ILE A 394 -17.85 14.57 4.11
N CYS A 395 -19.04 15.04 3.76
CA CYS A 395 -20.13 14.19 3.29
C CYS A 395 -19.72 13.35 2.08
N TRP A 396 -19.18 13.96 1.02
CA TRP A 396 -18.81 13.24 -0.19
C TRP A 396 -17.61 12.33 -0.02
N LEU A 397 -16.62 12.70 0.80
CA LEU A 397 -15.53 11.80 1.16
C LEU A 397 -16.02 10.61 2.00
N SER A 398 -17.02 10.83 2.85
CA SER A 398 -17.64 9.74 3.64
C SER A 398 -18.41 8.79 2.75
N ILE A 399 -19.16 9.29 1.77
CA ILE A 399 -19.83 8.45 0.75
C ILE A 399 -18.81 7.64 -0.04
N TYR A 400 -17.72 8.26 -0.49
CA TYR A 400 -16.62 7.57 -1.17
C TYR A 400 -16.02 6.44 -0.33
N SER A 401 -15.78 6.70 0.97
CA SER A 401 -15.24 5.71 1.92
C SER A 401 -16.24 4.59 2.19
N LEU A 402 -17.53 4.91 2.34
CA LEU A 402 -18.61 3.94 2.52
C LEU A 402 -18.70 2.96 1.35
N ILE A 403 -18.66 3.47 0.11
CA ILE A 403 -18.65 2.62 -1.09
C ILE A 403 -17.42 1.69 -1.07
N GLY A 404 -16.25 2.21 -0.65
CA GLY A 404 -15.04 1.42 -0.47
C GLY A 404 -15.21 0.29 0.54
N ILE A 405 -15.79 0.57 1.70
CA ILE A 405 -16.08 -0.43 2.74
C ILE A 405 -17.04 -1.51 2.22
N CYS A 406 -18.10 -1.11 1.51
CA CYS A 406 -19.09 -2.05 0.94
C CYS A 406 -18.44 -3.02 -0.08
N LEU A 407 -17.49 -2.56 -0.87
CA LEU A 407 -16.87 -3.34 -1.95
C LEU A 407 -15.55 -4.02 -1.53
N MET A 408 -15.10 -3.81 -0.29
CA MET A 408 -13.79 -4.29 0.18
C MET A 408 -13.63 -5.81 0.04
N ALA A 409 -14.56 -6.57 0.60
CA ALA A 409 -14.52 -8.03 0.55
C ALA A 409 -14.64 -8.58 -0.89
N ALA A 410 -15.37 -7.88 -1.77
CA ALA A 410 -15.48 -8.22 -3.18
C ALA A 410 -14.12 -8.13 -3.89
N GLY A 411 -13.40 -7.02 -3.68
CA GLY A 411 -12.07 -6.83 -4.24
C GLY A 411 -11.08 -7.88 -3.78
N GLN A 412 -11.03 -8.18 -2.47
CA GLN A 412 -10.15 -9.22 -1.91
C GLN A 412 -10.47 -10.62 -2.46
N MET A 413 -11.76 -10.95 -2.59
CA MET A 413 -12.20 -12.22 -3.17
C MET A 413 -11.81 -12.32 -4.65
N MET A 414 -11.99 -11.27 -5.44
CA MET A 414 -11.60 -11.27 -6.87
C MET A 414 -10.09 -11.48 -7.03
N ILE A 415 -9.26 -10.85 -6.19
CA ILE A 415 -7.80 -11.04 -6.22
C ILE A 415 -7.46 -12.49 -5.85
N GLY A 416 -8.02 -13.01 -4.76
CA GLY A 416 -7.75 -14.37 -4.29
C GLY A 416 -8.23 -15.46 -5.25
N LEU A 417 -9.28 -15.21 -6.01
CA LEU A 417 -9.79 -16.10 -7.06
C LEU A 417 -9.13 -15.87 -8.44
N GLU A 418 -8.09 -15.02 -8.51
CA GLU A 418 -7.35 -14.65 -9.75
C GLU A 418 -8.23 -14.00 -10.84
N ARG A 419 -9.33 -13.37 -10.43
CA ARG A 419 -10.21 -12.59 -11.32
C ARG A 419 -9.72 -11.15 -11.44
N VAL A 420 -8.49 -10.98 -11.95
CA VAL A 420 -7.82 -9.67 -11.99
C VAL A 420 -8.36 -8.79 -13.12
N ASN A 421 -8.80 -9.36 -14.26
CA ASN A 421 -9.24 -8.58 -15.42
C ASN A 421 -10.45 -7.68 -15.13
N PRO A 422 -11.59 -8.15 -14.54
CA PRO A 422 -12.70 -7.27 -14.20
C PRO A 422 -12.30 -6.19 -13.17
N LEU A 423 -11.42 -6.53 -12.23
CA LEU A 423 -10.89 -5.58 -11.26
C LEU A 423 -10.04 -4.50 -11.94
N ALA A 424 -9.15 -4.87 -12.86
CA ALA A 424 -8.32 -3.94 -13.62
C ALA A 424 -9.18 -2.99 -14.48
N ILE A 425 -10.19 -3.51 -15.16
CA ILE A 425 -11.13 -2.70 -15.95
C ILE A 425 -11.84 -1.68 -15.03
N SER A 426 -12.35 -2.12 -13.87
CA SER A 426 -13.02 -1.22 -12.92
C SER A 426 -12.08 -0.13 -12.40
N LEU A 427 -10.81 -0.46 -12.14
CA LEU A 427 -9.78 0.49 -11.71
C LEU A 427 -9.49 1.53 -12.79
N VAL A 428 -9.27 1.12 -14.04
CA VAL A 428 -8.98 2.02 -15.16
C VAL A 428 -10.15 2.97 -15.40
N LEU A 429 -11.37 2.45 -15.50
CA LEU A 429 -12.56 3.27 -15.71
C LEU A 429 -12.79 4.25 -14.54
N CYS A 430 -12.55 3.81 -13.31
CA CYS A 430 -12.63 4.67 -12.14
C CYS A 430 -11.57 5.79 -12.18
N ALA A 431 -10.33 5.47 -12.53
CA ALA A 431 -9.26 6.45 -12.64
C ALA A 431 -9.60 7.54 -13.66
N LEU A 432 -10.06 7.13 -14.85
CA LEU A 432 -10.49 8.06 -15.89
C LEU A 432 -11.67 8.91 -15.42
N GLY A 433 -12.67 8.30 -14.78
CA GLY A 433 -13.83 9.01 -14.23
C GLY A 433 -13.45 10.00 -13.14
N VAL A 434 -12.56 9.61 -12.21
CA VAL A 434 -12.06 10.48 -11.14
C VAL A 434 -11.31 11.69 -11.69
N ILE A 435 -10.41 11.48 -12.66
CA ILE A 435 -9.64 12.57 -13.28
C ILE A 435 -10.56 13.51 -14.06
N ALA A 436 -11.41 12.95 -14.93
CA ALA A 436 -12.34 13.72 -15.76
C ALA A 436 -13.32 14.54 -14.89
N SER A 437 -13.93 13.91 -13.88
CA SER A 437 -14.86 14.61 -12.98
C SER A 437 -14.16 15.65 -12.11
N ALA A 438 -12.93 15.38 -11.64
CA ALA A 438 -12.17 16.35 -10.87
C ALA A 438 -11.87 17.61 -11.70
N ILE A 439 -11.47 17.46 -12.97
CA ILE A 439 -11.21 18.60 -13.88
C ILE A 439 -12.51 19.35 -14.21
N ALA A 440 -13.59 18.63 -14.50
CA ALA A 440 -14.86 19.23 -14.91
C ALA A 440 -15.61 19.94 -13.76
N LEU A 441 -15.57 19.39 -12.54
CA LEU A 441 -16.38 19.87 -11.43
C LEU A 441 -15.65 20.83 -10.48
N SER A 442 -14.30 20.76 -10.44
CA SER A 442 -13.53 21.62 -9.54
C SER A 442 -13.70 23.12 -9.79
N PRO A 443 -13.87 23.64 -11.04
CA PRO A 443 -14.08 25.08 -11.23
C PRO A 443 -15.39 25.60 -10.64
N ARG A 444 -16.44 24.75 -10.60
CA ARG A 444 -17.77 25.15 -10.13
C ARG A 444 -18.00 24.85 -8.64
N TRP A 445 -17.55 23.67 -8.17
CA TRP A 445 -17.85 23.17 -6.83
C TRP A 445 -16.61 23.02 -5.96
N GLY A 446 -15.43 23.47 -6.44
CA GLY A 446 -14.19 23.43 -5.68
C GLY A 446 -13.81 22.00 -5.22
N LEU A 447 -13.34 21.88 -3.99
CA LEU A 447 -12.96 20.59 -3.39
C LEU A 447 -14.12 19.61 -3.28
N THR A 448 -15.33 20.12 -3.06
CA THR A 448 -16.54 19.30 -2.98
C THR A 448 -16.82 18.60 -4.31
N GLY A 449 -16.61 19.29 -5.43
CA GLY A 449 -16.76 18.71 -6.78
C GLY A 449 -15.79 17.55 -7.04
N ILE A 450 -14.58 17.65 -6.53
CA ILE A 450 -13.59 16.58 -6.63
C ILE A 450 -14.04 15.34 -5.83
N ALA A 451 -14.46 15.54 -4.57
CA ALA A 451 -14.92 14.45 -3.72
C ALA A 451 -16.21 13.78 -4.26
N PHE A 452 -17.13 14.59 -4.78
CA PHE A 452 -18.33 14.11 -5.48
C PHE A 452 -17.95 13.25 -6.69
N GLY A 453 -17.05 13.76 -7.55
CA GLY A 453 -16.56 13.05 -8.72
C GLY A 453 -15.91 11.71 -8.39
N MET A 454 -15.12 11.66 -7.30
CA MET A 454 -14.53 10.41 -6.79
C MET A 454 -15.61 9.40 -6.38
N ALA A 455 -16.63 9.86 -5.64
CA ALA A 455 -17.72 9.00 -5.19
C ALA A 455 -18.56 8.45 -6.35
N ILE A 456 -18.97 9.32 -7.28
CA ILE A 456 -19.76 8.93 -8.44
C ILE A 456 -18.98 8.00 -9.37
N SER A 457 -17.72 8.31 -9.66
CA SER A 457 -16.86 7.45 -10.49
C SER A 457 -16.78 6.04 -9.90
N LYS A 458 -16.63 5.92 -8.58
CA LYS A 458 -16.57 4.64 -7.90
C LYS A 458 -17.91 3.88 -7.96
N VAL A 459 -19.04 4.59 -7.79
CA VAL A 459 -20.39 3.98 -7.93
C VAL A 459 -20.61 3.48 -9.35
N VAL A 460 -20.29 4.28 -10.35
CA VAL A 460 -20.59 3.95 -11.76
C VAL A 460 -19.68 2.84 -12.30
N THR A 461 -18.45 2.75 -11.82
CA THR A 461 -17.48 1.80 -12.38
C THR A 461 -17.27 0.56 -11.50
N PHE A 462 -16.97 0.73 -10.21
CA PHE A 462 -16.69 -0.39 -9.32
C PHE A 462 -17.95 -1.19 -8.96
N TRP A 463 -19.03 -0.49 -8.61
CA TRP A 463 -20.24 -1.14 -8.13
C TRP A 463 -20.81 -2.13 -9.14
N PRO A 464 -21.12 -1.76 -10.41
CA PRO A 464 -21.72 -2.68 -11.37
C PRO A 464 -20.78 -3.82 -11.77
N ILE A 465 -19.51 -3.54 -11.99
CA ILE A 465 -18.54 -4.54 -12.44
C ILE A 465 -18.27 -5.55 -11.33
N GLN A 466 -17.96 -5.09 -10.12
CA GLN A 466 -17.66 -5.98 -9.01
C GLN A 466 -18.86 -6.76 -8.53
N ILE A 467 -20.05 -6.15 -8.43
CA ILE A 467 -21.26 -6.85 -8.02
C ILE A 467 -21.66 -7.91 -9.06
N ARG A 468 -21.55 -7.59 -10.35
CA ARG A 468 -21.80 -8.57 -11.41
C ARG A 468 -20.89 -9.78 -11.30
N GLU A 469 -19.59 -9.54 -11.13
CA GLU A 469 -18.60 -10.61 -11.02
C GLU A 469 -18.79 -11.43 -9.73
N VAL A 470 -19.02 -10.77 -8.60
CA VAL A 470 -19.36 -11.44 -7.34
C VAL A 470 -20.59 -12.33 -7.48
N ARG A 471 -21.69 -11.82 -8.07
CA ARG A 471 -22.90 -12.60 -8.31
C ARG A 471 -22.63 -13.81 -9.20
N ARG A 472 -21.81 -13.66 -10.24
CA ARG A 472 -21.37 -14.75 -11.11
C ARG A 472 -20.61 -15.81 -10.33
N LEU A 473 -19.61 -15.42 -9.55
CA LEU A 473 -18.77 -16.31 -8.74
C LEU A 473 -19.56 -17.02 -7.65
N LEU A 474 -20.55 -16.36 -7.03
CA LEU A 474 -21.37 -16.96 -6.00
C LEU A 474 -22.43 -17.92 -6.55
N ARG A 475 -22.81 -17.80 -7.83
CA ARG A 475 -23.77 -18.71 -8.52
C ARG A 475 -23.08 -19.91 -9.15
N ALA A 476 -21.79 -19.80 -9.52
CA ALA A 476 -21.05 -20.88 -10.14
C ALA A 476 -20.95 -22.08 -9.19
N THR A 477 -21.45 -23.22 -9.63
CA THR A 477 -21.12 -24.52 -9.07
C THR A 477 -19.77 -24.96 -9.62
N GLY A 478 -18.92 -25.60 -8.80
CA GLY A 478 -17.48 -25.78 -8.98
C GLY A 478 -16.93 -26.18 -10.35
N ASP A 479 -17.74 -26.69 -11.28
CA ASP A 479 -17.34 -27.15 -12.61
C ASP A 479 -17.41 -26.08 -13.72
N GLU A 480 -18.02 -24.90 -13.46
CA GLU A 480 -18.29 -23.88 -14.48
C GLU A 480 -17.34 -22.67 -14.48
N VAL A 481 -16.32 -22.62 -13.61
CA VAL A 481 -15.40 -21.47 -13.55
C VAL A 481 -14.16 -21.76 -14.39
N PRO A 482 -14.06 -21.24 -15.63
CA PRO A 482 -12.87 -21.43 -16.45
C PRO A 482 -11.67 -20.81 -15.74
N ALA A 483 -10.56 -21.55 -15.67
CA ALA A 483 -9.28 -21.05 -15.24
C ALA A 483 -8.83 -19.97 -16.24
N GLY A 484 -8.69 -18.71 -15.77
CA GLY A 484 -7.96 -17.66 -16.49
C GLY A 484 -8.53 -17.26 -17.86
N ALA A 485 -9.66 -16.54 -17.90
CA ALA A 485 -10.00 -15.69 -19.03
C ALA A 485 -9.79 -14.21 -18.65
#